data_16943ef0b1b4735205bbf7d9ed7811e5
#
_entry.id   16943ef0b1b4735205bbf7d9ed7811e5
#
_cell.length_a   1.000
_cell.length_b   1.000
_cell.length_c   1.000
_cell.angle_alpha   90.00
_cell.angle_beta   90.00
_cell.angle_gamma   90.00
#
_symmetry.space_group_name_H-M   'P 1'
#
loop_
_entity.id
_entity.type
_entity.pdbx_description
1 polymer ?
#
loop_
_entity_poly.entity_id
_entity_poly.type
_entity_poly.pdbx_seq_one_letter_code
_entity_poly.pdbx_strand_id
1 'polypeptide(L)'
;MKRRLGLSSGEFLARYTRLLVARPSGLPVVVLRMGDDPEKRCPFVTPEGCRIYEDRPWACRMAPVEVRDDEPVFILEPSLCHGQGEAREWTLDEWTRDQGLDLYDTVEETFREVTSHPRLQAEEIADPAVRDMFLMACYDVDRFRRFVFESRFLKIFDLPDELVARIREDETALLELGFRWVKFGLIDPGALKVRDEVLAARRPPPRE
;
A
#
# COMPACT_ATOMS: atom_id res chain seq x y z
N MET A 1 6.90 -9.67 1.97
CA MET A 1 6.40 -10.89 1.28
C MET A 1 7.18 -11.17 -0.01
N LYS A 2 7.18 -10.29 -1.03
CA LYS A 2 7.89 -10.53 -2.31
C LYS A 2 9.37 -10.88 -2.14
N ARG A 3 10.11 -10.18 -1.28
CA ARG A 3 11.54 -10.45 -1.02
C ARG A 3 11.77 -11.84 -0.41
N ARG A 4 10.93 -12.26 0.55
CA ARG A 4 10.97 -13.59 1.15
C ARG A 4 10.79 -14.71 0.13
N LEU A 5 10.02 -14.44 -0.93
CA LEU A 5 9.72 -15.39 -1.98
C LEU A 5 10.64 -15.28 -3.21
N GLY A 6 11.57 -14.31 -3.21
CA GLY A 6 12.47 -14.06 -4.33
C GLY A 6 11.75 -13.56 -5.60
N LEU A 7 10.65 -12.81 -5.45
CA LEU A 7 9.81 -12.34 -6.54
C LEU A 7 9.88 -10.82 -6.68
N SER A 8 9.67 -10.33 -7.89
CA SER A 8 9.31 -8.92 -8.12
C SER A 8 7.89 -8.61 -7.61
N SER A 9 7.59 -7.32 -7.41
CA SER A 9 6.23 -6.90 -7.02
C SER A 9 5.18 -7.32 -8.04
N GLY A 10 5.45 -7.16 -9.34
CA GLY A 10 4.54 -7.60 -10.40
C GLY A 10 4.28 -9.10 -10.40
N GLU A 11 5.32 -9.94 -10.23
CA GLU A 11 5.17 -11.40 -10.10
C GLU A 11 4.38 -11.78 -8.86
N PHE A 12 4.64 -11.12 -7.72
CA PHE A 12 3.90 -11.35 -6.50
C PHE A 12 2.41 -11.00 -6.66
N LEU A 13 2.12 -9.82 -7.21
CA LEU A 13 0.75 -9.38 -7.47
C LEU A 13 0.00 -10.34 -8.39
N ALA A 14 0.60 -10.75 -9.50
CA ALA A 14 -0.01 -11.68 -10.45
C ALA A 14 -0.28 -13.06 -9.84
N ARG A 15 0.63 -13.55 -9.01
CA ARG A 15 0.62 -14.93 -8.52
C ARG A 15 -0.22 -15.12 -7.26
N TYR A 16 -0.15 -14.17 -6.32
CA TYR A 16 -0.69 -14.33 -4.97
C TYR A 16 -1.80 -13.35 -4.61
N THR A 17 -2.20 -12.47 -5.53
CA THR A 17 -3.23 -11.49 -5.23
C THR A 17 -4.36 -11.50 -6.25
N ARG A 18 -5.42 -10.82 -5.90
CA ARG A 18 -6.49 -10.41 -6.80
C ARG A 18 -6.83 -8.95 -6.55
N LEU A 19 -7.31 -8.29 -7.58
CA LEU A 19 -7.79 -6.92 -7.51
C LEU A 19 -9.29 -6.91 -7.21
N LEU A 20 -9.67 -6.11 -6.25
CA LEU A 20 -11.03 -5.67 -6.01
C LEU A 20 -11.14 -4.20 -6.37
N VAL A 21 -12.36 -3.69 -6.47
CA VAL A 21 -12.64 -2.27 -6.71
C VAL A 21 -13.35 -1.73 -5.48
N ALA A 22 -12.76 -0.75 -4.83
CA ALA A 22 -13.37 -0.07 -3.69
C ALA A 22 -14.57 0.78 -4.13
N ARG A 23 -15.63 0.78 -3.36
CA ARG A 23 -16.76 1.69 -3.56
C ARG A 23 -16.77 2.73 -2.43
N PRO A 24 -17.09 3.97 -2.73
CA PRO A 24 -17.51 4.53 -4.03
C PRO A 24 -16.36 4.94 -4.96
N SER A 25 -15.09 4.98 -4.48
CA SER A 25 -13.96 5.62 -5.17
C SER A 25 -13.58 4.99 -6.53
N GLY A 26 -13.89 3.72 -6.77
CA GLY A 26 -13.45 2.99 -7.96
C GLY A 26 -11.96 2.62 -7.94
N LEU A 27 -11.21 2.90 -6.86
CA LEU A 27 -9.80 2.57 -6.73
C LEU A 27 -9.56 1.06 -6.60
N PRO A 28 -8.47 0.53 -7.17
CA PRO A 28 -8.10 -0.86 -6.99
C PRO A 28 -7.64 -1.13 -5.55
N VAL A 29 -8.11 -2.24 -4.98
CA VAL A 29 -7.69 -2.79 -3.70
C VAL A 29 -7.06 -4.16 -3.95
N VAL A 30 -5.85 -4.32 -3.48
CA VAL A 30 -5.10 -5.57 -3.60
C VAL A 30 -5.36 -6.43 -2.37
N VAL A 31 -5.86 -7.65 -2.60
CA VAL A 31 -6.07 -8.64 -1.53
C VAL A 31 -5.38 -9.94 -1.88
N LEU A 32 -4.96 -10.71 -0.87
CA LEU A 32 -4.40 -12.03 -1.08
C LEU A 32 -5.43 -12.96 -1.72
N ARG A 33 -4.98 -13.76 -2.69
CA ARG A 33 -5.77 -14.82 -3.29
C ARG A 33 -5.72 -16.03 -2.37
N MET A 34 -6.81 -16.31 -1.70
CA MET A 34 -6.96 -17.56 -0.95
C MET A 34 -7.17 -18.74 -1.89
N GLY A 35 -6.92 -19.95 -1.39
CA GLY A 35 -7.14 -21.19 -2.13
C GLY A 35 -8.57 -21.36 -2.64
N ASP A 36 -8.74 -22.20 -3.63
CA ASP A 36 -10.06 -22.54 -4.20
C ASP A 36 -10.74 -23.68 -3.42
N ASP A 37 -10.04 -24.25 -2.41
CA ASP A 37 -10.59 -25.25 -1.49
C ASP A 37 -11.74 -24.67 -0.64
N PRO A 38 -12.61 -25.51 -0.07
CA PRO A 38 -13.75 -25.08 0.74
C PRO A 38 -13.33 -24.21 1.95
N GLU A 39 -12.18 -24.50 2.55
CA GLU A 39 -11.65 -23.78 3.70
C GLU A 39 -10.99 -22.45 3.33
N LYS A 40 -10.84 -22.14 2.02
CA LYS A 40 -10.20 -20.90 1.53
C LYS A 40 -8.82 -20.66 2.18
N ARG A 41 -8.01 -21.69 2.25
CA ARG A 41 -6.70 -21.65 2.93
C ARG A 41 -5.78 -20.59 2.30
N CYS A 42 -5.01 -19.95 3.16
CA CYS A 42 -3.96 -19.03 2.72
C CYS A 42 -2.88 -19.79 1.96
N PRO A 43 -2.38 -19.28 0.80
CA PRO A 43 -1.36 -19.98 -0.01
C PRO A 43 0.01 -20.09 0.68
N PHE A 44 0.19 -19.45 1.82
CA PHE A 44 1.44 -19.45 2.58
C PHE A 44 1.39 -20.36 3.80
N VAL A 45 0.26 -20.96 4.12
CA VAL A 45 0.13 -21.94 5.22
C VAL A 45 0.58 -23.31 4.75
N THR A 46 1.45 -23.95 5.54
CA THR A 46 1.91 -25.33 5.39
C THR A 46 1.62 -26.10 6.67
N PRO A 47 1.80 -27.44 6.71
CA PRO A 47 1.70 -28.20 7.95
C PRO A 47 2.64 -27.72 9.06
N GLU A 48 3.79 -27.14 8.67
CA GLU A 48 4.81 -26.59 9.58
C GLU A 48 4.52 -25.15 10.01
N GLY A 49 3.49 -24.51 9.47
CA GLY A 49 3.11 -23.13 9.76
C GLY A 49 3.18 -22.19 8.57
N CYS A 50 3.27 -20.91 8.83
CA CYS A 50 3.30 -19.87 7.79
C CYS A 50 4.72 -19.69 7.21
N ARG A 51 4.90 -19.93 5.89
CA ARG A 51 6.20 -19.77 5.20
C ARG A 51 6.74 -18.35 5.20
N ILE A 52 5.88 -17.37 5.42
CA ILE A 52 6.22 -15.94 5.41
C ILE A 52 5.94 -15.30 6.77
N TYR A 53 6.05 -16.06 7.86
CA TYR A 53 5.61 -15.61 9.19
C TYR A 53 6.17 -14.25 9.58
N GLU A 54 7.47 -14.03 9.38
CA GLU A 54 8.13 -12.76 9.70
C GLU A 54 7.71 -11.60 8.78
N ASP A 55 7.24 -11.92 7.56
CA ASP A 55 6.86 -10.93 6.55
C ASP A 55 5.34 -10.91 6.28
N ARG A 56 4.55 -11.42 7.23
CA ARG A 56 3.09 -11.47 7.09
C ARG A 56 2.50 -10.05 7.06
N PRO A 57 1.39 -9.84 6.33
CA PRO A 57 0.76 -8.53 6.22
C PRO A 57 0.12 -8.08 7.53
N TRP A 58 -0.21 -6.80 7.62
CA TRP A 58 -0.80 -6.16 8.79
C TRP A 58 -1.95 -6.97 9.40
N ALA A 59 -2.95 -7.37 8.60
CA ALA A 59 -4.10 -8.13 9.08
C ALA A 59 -3.72 -9.46 9.77
N CYS A 60 -2.67 -10.14 9.29
CA CYS A 60 -2.17 -11.36 9.92
C CYS A 60 -1.38 -11.09 11.21
N ARG A 61 -0.79 -9.89 11.34
CA ARG A 61 -0.07 -9.47 12.55
C ARG A 61 -1.04 -9.02 13.62
N MET A 62 -2.10 -8.32 13.23
CA MET A 62 -3.13 -7.83 14.14
C MET A 62 -3.99 -8.97 14.71
N ALA A 63 -4.25 -10.02 13.91
CA ALA A 63 -5.00 -11.17 14.38
C ALA A 63 -4.40 -11.76 15.67
N PRO A 64 -5.25 -12.19 16.65
CA PRO A 64 -6.69 -12.40 16.59
C PRO A 64 -7.55 -11.18 16.92
N VAL A 65 -6.98 -9.99 16.97
CA VAL A 65 -7.66 -8.74 17.39
C VAL A 65 -8.03 -7.90 16.18
N GLU A 66 -9.16 -7.23 16.25
CA GLU A 66 -9.58 -6.13 15.41
C GLU A 66 -9.99 -4.95 16.30
N VAL A 67 -9.80 -3.72 15.85
CA VAL A 67 -10.29 -2.52 16.57
C VAL A 67 -11.60 -2.09 15.92
N ARG A 68 -12.67 -2.02 16.70
CA ARG A 68 -14.00 -1.53 16.29
C ARG A 68 -14.46 -0.47 17.28
N ASP A 69 -14.80 0.70 16.79
CA ASP A 69 -15.26 1.82 17.62
C ASP A 69 -14.27 2.14 18.78
N ASP A 70 -12.97 2.12 18.46
CA ASP A 70 -11.84 2.31 19.38
C ASP A 70 -11.66 1.22 20.44
N GLU A 71 -12.40 0.11 20.35
CA GLU A 71 -12.31 -1.01 21.28
C GLU A 71 -11.71 -2.26 20.62
N PRO A 72 -10.79 -2.98 21.27
CA PRO A 72 -10.27 -4.24 20.75
C PRO A 72 -11.30 -5.36 20.88
N VAL A 73 -11.55 -6.08 19.80
CA VAL A 73 -12.44 -7.23 19.77
C VAL A 73 -11.73 -8.45 19.19
N PHE A 74 -12.00 -9.64 19.71
CA PHE A 74 -11.50 -10.87 19.12
C PHE A 74 -12.33 -11.24 17.90
N ILE A 75 -11.65 -11.52 16.76
CA ILE A 75 -12.27 -11.92 15.50
C ILE A 75 -12.20 -13.43 15.24
N LEU A 76 -11.52 -14.18 16.12
CA LEU A 76 -11.40 -15.63 16.03
C LEU A 76 -12.02 -16.24 17.28
N GLU A 77 -12.71 -17.37 17.11
CA GLU A 77 -13.20 -18.18 18.21
C GLU A 77 -12.04 -18.79 19.00
N PRO A 78 -12.18 -18.98 20.33
CA PRO A 78 -11.14 -19.58 21.18
C PRO A 78 -10.68 -20.97 20.69
N SER A 79 -11.55 -21.71 20.05
CA SER A 79 -11.25 -23.01 19.44
C SER A 79 -10.29 -22.94 18.26
N LEU A 80 -10.19 -21.76 17.62
CA LEU A 80 -9.34 -21.49 16.46
C LEU A 80 -8.06 -20.71 16.85
N CYS A 81 -8.07 -20.01 17.96
CA CYS A 81 -6.95 -19.23 18.45
C CYS A 81 -6.50 -19.69 19.83
N HIS A 82 -5.54 -20.59 19.87
CA HIS A 82 -5.00 -21.12 21.13
C HIS A 82 -4.38 -20.04 22.03
N GLY A 83 -3.90 -18.94 21.46
CA GLY A 83 -3.36 -17.80 22.21
C GLY A 83 -4.36 -17.13 23.15
N GLN A 84 -5.68 -17.28 22.92
CA GLN A 84 -6.70 -16.78 23.86
C GLN A 84 -6.79 -17.58 25.16
N GLY A 85 -6.19 -18.77 25.20
CA GLY A 85 -6.09 -19.60 26.40
C GLY A 85 -4.79 -19.42 27.20
N GLU A 86 -3.87 -18.61 26.72
CA GLU A 86 -2.60 -18.35 27.39
C GLU A 86 -2.78 -17.45 28.61
N ALA A 87 -1.91 -17.65 29.62
CA ALA A 87 -1.99 -16.90 30.88
C ALA A 87 -1.53 -15.44 30.76
N ARG A 88 -0.82 -15.08 29.67
CA ARG A 88 -0.33 -13.72 29.47
C ARG A 88 -1.46 -12.81 28.99
N GLU A 89 -1.72 -11.78 29.75
CA GLU A 89 -2.59 -10.69 29.33
C GLU A 89 -1.79 -9.65 28.53
N TRP A 90 -2.44 -9.07 27.52
CA TRP A 90 -1.86 -8.06 26.65
C TRP A 90 -2.77 -6.83 26.61
N THR A 91 -2.17 -5.66 26.73
CA THR A 91 -2.83 -4.44 26.25
C THR A 91 -2.73 -4.37 24.73
N LEU A 92 -3.60 -3.59 24.08
CA LEU A 92 -3.54 -3.38 22.63
C LEU A 92 -2.17 -2.80 22.21
N ASP A 93 -1.66 -1.83 22.96
CA ASP A 93 -0.35 -1.20 22.68
C ASP A 93 0.81 -2.19 22.80
N GLU A 94 0.77 -3.10 23.77
CA GLU A 94 1.79 -4.15 23.89
C GLU A 94 1.70 -5.13 22.73
N TRP A 95 0.49 -5.51 22.32
CA TRP A 95 0.26 -6.40 21.20
C TRP A 95 0.77 -5.79 19.89
N THR A 96 0.35 -4.57 19.55
CA THR A 96 0.75 -3.90 18.31
C THR A 96 2.27 -3.71 18.23
N ARG A 97 2.91 -3.34 19.34
CA ARG A 97 4.38 -3.21 19.42
C ARG A 97 5.09 -4.55 19.27
N ASP A 98 4.63 -5.61 19.95
CA ASP A 98 5.20 -6.96 19.83
C ASP A 98 5.09 -7.49 18.40
N GLN A 99 3.97 -7.19 17.73
CA GLN A 99 3.73 -7.58 16.34
C GLN A 99 4.44 -6.67 15.32
N GLY A 100 5.12 -5.61 15.79
CA GLY A 100 5.88 -4.68 14.93
C GLY A 100 4.99 -3.93 13.94
N LEU A 101 3.84 -3.40 14.41
CA LEU A 101 2.85 -2.73 13.56
C LEU A 101 3.15 -1.26 13.30
N ASP A 102 4.03 -0.62 14.07
CA ASP A 102 4.32 0.82 13.97
C ASP A 102 4.64 1.30 12.54
N LEU A 103 5.45 0.50 11.81
CA LEU A 103 5.78 0.82 10.41
C LEU A 103 4.56 0.73 9.50
N TYR A 104 3.73 -0.28 9.72
CA TYR A 104 2.51 -0.48 8.92
C TYR A 104 1.52 0.64 9.15
N ASP A 105 1.33 1.05 10.40
CA ASP A 105 0.39 2.12 10.78
C ASP A 105 0.81 3.46 10.21
N THR A 106 2.12 3.78 10.22
CA THR A 106 2.66 4.99 9.59
C THR A 106 2.39 5.03 8.08
N VAL A 107 2.64 3.90 7.39
CA VAL A 107 2.39 3.81 5.94
C VAL A 107 0.90 3.85 5.62
N GLU A 108 0.08 3.17 6.44
CA GLU A 108 -1.38 3.15 6.29
C GLU A 108 -1.99 4.53 6.50
N GLU A 109 -1.51 5.32 7.47
CA GLU A 109 -1.98 6.69 7.70
C GLU A 109 -1.77 7.55 6.45
N THR A 110 -0.56 7.52 5.88
CA THR A 110 -0.24 8.25 4.64
C THR A 110 -1.10 7.76 3.45
N PHE A 111 -1.32 6.45 3.36
CA PHE A 111 -2.17 5.86 2.32
C PHE A 111 -3.64 6.27 2.49
N ARG A 112 -4.12 6.34 3.71
CA ARG A 112 -5.49 6.75 4.06
C ARG A 112 -5.77 8.20 3.72
N GLU A 113 -4.78 9.10 3.85
CA GLU A 113 -4.90 10.48 3.40
C GLU A 113 -5.30 10.58 1.91
N VAL A 114 -4.86 9.63 1.11
CA VAL A 114 -5.22 9.54 -0.31
C VAL A 114 -6.56 8.83 -0.48
N THR A 115 -6.67 7.61 0.02
CA THR A 115 -7.80 6.71 -0.29
C THR A 115 -9.12 7.14 0.36
N SER A 116 -9.07 7.79 1.52
CA SER A 116 -10.25 8.32 2.22
C SER A 116 -10.54 9.79 1.93
N HIS A 117 -9.81 10.41 0.99
CA HIS A 117 -10.01 11.82 0.68
C HIS A 117 -11.41 12.07 0.11
N PRO A 118 -12.16 13.08 0.60
CA PRO A 118 -13.55 13.33 0.19
C PRO A 118 -13.75 13.45 -1.33
N ARG A 119 -12.78 14.02 -2.03
CA ARG A 119 -12.81 14.15 -3.50
C ARG A 119 -12.85 12.80 -4.21
N LEU A 120 -12.15 11.79 -3.71
CA LEU A 120 -12.15 10.44 -4.27
C LEU A 120 -13.35 9.62 -3.81
N GLN A 121 -14.03 10.05 -2.75
CA GLN A 121 -15.25 9.42 -2.27
C GLN A 121 -16.50 9.98 -2.95
N ALA A 122 -16.40 11.16 -3.58
CA ALA A 122 -17.52 11.84 -4.22
C ALA A 122 -17.80 11.35 -5.65
N GLU A 123 -16.78 10.82 -6.35
CA GLU A 123 -16.89 10.43 -7.75
C GLU A 123 -16.06 9.17 -8.02
N GLU A 124 -16.67 8.18 -8.68
CA GLU A 124 -15.99 6.95 -9.04
C GLU A 124 -14.94 7.18 -10.13
N ILE A 125 -13.70 6.76 -9.88
CA ILE A 125 -12.63 6.73 -10.87
C ILE A 125 -12.89 5.59 -11.85
N ALA A 126 -13.48 5.92 -12.98
CA ALA A 126 -13.79 4.95 -14.04
C ALA A 126 -12.66 4.71 -15.03
N ASP A 127 -11.73 5.69 -15.17
CA ASP A 127 -10.64 5.62 -16.16
C ASP A 127 -9.65 4.49 -15.82
N PRO A 128 -9.49 3.49 -16.71
CA PRO A 128 -8.55 2.39 -16.50
C PRO A 128 -7.09 2.84 -16.39
N ALA A 129 -6.70 3.94 -17.07
CA ALA A 129 -5.33 4.45 -17.00
C ALA A 129 -5.02 5.04 -15.63
N VAL A 130 -5.98 5.70 -14.99
CA VAL A 130 -5.85 6.20 -13.62
C VAL A 130 -5.77 5.06 -12.62
N ARG A 131 -6.58 4.01 -12.79
CA ARG A 131 -6.53 2.80 -11.95
C ARG A 131 -5.18 2.08 -12.07
N ASP A 132 -4.64 1.96 -13.30
CA ASP A 132 -3.32 1.35 -13.52
C ASP A 132 -2.19 2.18 -12.93
N MET A 133 -2.27 3.51 -13.07
CA MET A 133 -1.35 4.44 -12.41
C MET A 133 -1.37 4.27 -10.88
N PHE A 134 -2.55 4.20 -10.28
CA PHE A 134 -2.71 3.99 -8.84
C PHE A 134 -2.14 2.64 -8.41
N LEU A 135 -2.47 1.56 -9.15
CA LEU A 135 -1.93 0.22 -8.89
C LEU A 135 -0.40 0.20 -8.94
N MET A 136 0.17 0.84 -9.96
CA MET A 136 1.63 0.94 -10.10
C MET A 136 2.26 1.68 -8.92
N ALA A 137 1.74 2.85 -8.57
CA ALA A 137 2.34 3.71 -7.55
C ALA A 137 2.18 3.18 -6.13
N CYS A 138 1.05 2.49 -5.83
CA CYS A 138 0.71 2.08 -4.47
C CYS A 138 1.01 0.60 -4.17
N TYR A 139 1.20 -0.24 -5.20
CA TYR A 139 1.36 -1.69 -4.99
C TYR A 139 2.50 -2.30 -5.80
N ASP A 140 2.71 -1.91 -7.07
CA ASP A 140 3.78 -2.47 -7.91
C ASP A 140 5.04 -1.61 -7.83
N VAL A 141 5.69 -1.65 -6.66
CA VAL A 141 6.83 -0.78 -6.33
C VAL A 141 8.02 -0.97 -7.29
N ASP A 142 8.24 -2.15 -7.84
CA ASP A 142 9.34 -2.38 -8.80
C ASP A 142 9.01 -1.74 -10.17
N ARG A 143 7.75 -1.78 -10.60
CA ARG A 143 7.28 -1.06 -11.79
C ARG A 143 7.34 0.45 -11.57
N PHE A 144 6.93 0.93 -10.39
CA PHE A 144 7.00 2.35 -10.06
C PHE A 144 8.45 2.84 -9.99
N ARG A 145 9.38 2.05 -9.47
CA ARG A 145 10.81 2.37 -9.47
C ARG A 145 11.32 2.59 -10.90
N ARG A 146 11.04 1.65 -11.82
CA ARG A 146 11.40 1.82 -13.23
C ARG A 146 10.76 3.08 -13.82
N PHE A 147 9.48 3.31 -13.57
CA PHE A 147 8.79 4.51 -14.03
C PHE A 147 9.48 5.79 -13.55
N VAL A 148 9.87 5.88 -12.29
CA VAL A 148 10.56 7.06 -11.74
C VAL A 148 11.93 7.29 -12.39
N PHE A 149 12.72 6.22 -12.57
CA PHE A 149 14.12 6.35 -12.99
C PHE A 149 14.35 6.23 -14.51
N GLU A 150 13.46 5.58 -15.24
CA GLU A 150 13.62 5.31 -16.67
C GLU A 150 12.72 6.19 -17.55
N SER A 151 11.76 6.91 -16.95
CA SER A 151 10.90 7.85 -17.69
C SER A 151 11.37 9.30 -17.55
N ARG A 152 10.50 10.24 -17.89
CA ARG A 152 10.74 11.68 -17.69
C ARG A 152 10.38 12.17 -16.28
N PHE A 153 10.04 11.29 -15.35
CA PHE A 153 9.55 11.66 -14.01
C PHE A 153 10.49 12.64 -13.31
N LEU A 154 11.77 12.29 -13.14
CA LEU A 154 12.76 13.14 -12.50
C LEU A 154 13.12 14.42 -13.29
N LYS A 155 12.74 14.48 -14.57
CA LYS A 155 12.85 15.69 -15.38
C LYS A 155 11.65 16.63 -15.20
N ILE A 156 10.52 16.10 -14.73
CA ILE A 156 9.27 16.83 -14.53
C ILE A 156 9.18 17.34 -13.10
N PHE A 157 9.48 16.49 -12.13
CA PHE A 157 9.32 16.79 -10.71
C PHE A 157 10.66 17.22 -10.08
N ASP A 158 10.59 18.26 -9.25
CA ASP A 158 11.71 18.79 -8.49
C ASP A 158 11.78 18.04 -7.15
N LEU A 159 12.64 17.02 -7.09
CA LEU A 159 12.87 16.23 -5.88
C LEU A 159 14.27 16.51 -5.35
N PRO A 160 14.47 16.61 -4.01
CA PRO A 160 15.79 16.71 -3.40
C PRO A 160 16.67 15.50 -3.77
N ASP A 161 17.95 15.73 -4.03
CA ASP A 161 18.90 14.67 -4.41
C ASP A 161 18.99 13.56 -3.36
N GLU A 162 18.90 13.91 -2.07
CA GLU A 162 18.88 12.96 -0.96
C GLU A 162 17.65 12.02 -1.03
N LEU A 163 16.48 12.56 -1.40
CA LEU A 163 15.30 11.74 -1.61
C LEU A 163 15.48 10.84 -2.83
N VAL A 164 16.04 11.37 -3.94
CA VAL A 164 16.31 10.58 -5.15
C VAL A 164 17.28 9.44 -4.86
N ALA A 165 18.31 9.67 -4.04
CA ALA A 165 19.21 8.62 -3.60
C ALA A 165 18.49 7.58 -2.73
N ARG A 166 17.67 8.02 -1.76
CA ARG A 166 16.96 7.13 -0.84
C ARG A 166 15.98 6.21 -1.55
N ILE A 167 15.15 6.71 -2.47
CA ILE A 167 14.13 5.91 -3.17
C ILE A 167 14.71 4.85 -4.12
N ARG A 168 16.02 4.86 -4.38
CA ARG A 168 16.68 3.78 -5.13
C ARG A 168 16.70 2.47 -4.36
N GLU A 169 16.96 2.54 -3.06
CA GLU A 169 17.22 1.40 -2.19
C GLU A 169 16.05 1.13 -1.23
N ASP A 170 15.40 2.19 -0.75
CA ASP A 170 14.33 2.11 0.24
C ASP A 170 12.95 2.05 -0.45
N GLU A 171 12.29 0.90 -0.32
CA GLU A 171 10.94 0.69 -0.88
C GLU A 171 9.86 1.46 -0.12
N THR A 172 10.05 1.73 1.17
CA THR A 172 9.10 2.54 1.95
C THR A 172 9.13 3.99 1.46
N ALA A 173 10.32 4.56 1.30
CA ALA A 173 10.46 5.91 0.74
C ALA A 173 9.91 6.02 -0.69
N LEU A 174 10.11 4.97 -1.50
CA LEU A 174 9.54 4.91 -2.85
C LEU A 174 8.01 4.84 -2.82
N LEU A 175 7.43 4.08 -1.90
CA LEU A 175 5.99 3.98 -1.72
C LEU A 175 5.39 5.32 -1.26
N GLU A 176 6.01 6.01 -0.31
CA GLU A 176 5.64 7.36 0.10
C GLU A 176 5.64 8.36 -1.07
N LEU A 177 6.66 8.28 -1.94
CA LEU A 177 6.68 9.07 -3.18
C LEU A 177 5.51 8.70 -4.09
N GLY A 178 5.16 7.42 -4.18
CA GLY A 178 4.01 6.92 -4.93
C GLY A 178 2.70 7.54 -4.45
N PHE A 179 2.48 7.57 -3.14
CA PHE A 179 1.29 8.20 -2.54
C PHE A 179 1.24 9.71 -2.83
N ARG A 180 2.37 10.39 -2.70
CA ARG A 180 2.46 11.83 -3.05
C ARG A 180 2.17 12.07 -4.52
N TRP A 181 2.64 11.19 -5.41
CA TRP A 181 2.39 11.31 -6.84
C TRP A 181 0.90 11.07 -7.20
N VAL A 182 0.27 10.08 -6.55
CA VAL A 182 -1.18 9.87 -6.68
C VAL A 182 -1.97 11.07 -6.14
N LYS A 183 -1.58 11.60 -4.99
CA LYS A 183 -2.17 12.81 -4.39
C LYS A 183 -2.04 14.01 -5.35
N PHE A 184 -0.87 14.20 -5.96
CA PHE A 184 -0.64 15.24 -6.97
C PHE A 184 -1.58 15.11 -8.17
N GLY A 185 -1.76 13.90 -8.70
CA GLY A 185 -2.57 13.66 -9.88
C GLY A 185 -4.09 13.73 -9.66
N LEU A 186 -4.55 13.35 -8.46
CA LEU A 186 -5.98 13.15 -8.21
C LEU A 186 -6.60 14.15 -7.22
N ILE A 187 -5.79 14.75 -6.34
CA ILE A 187 -6.30 15.50 -5.19
C ILE A 187 -5.76 16.93 -5.15
N ASP A 188 -4.43 17.05 -5.06
CA ASP A 188 -3.74 18.31 -4.77
C ASP A 188 -2.50 18.46 -5.66
N PRO A 189 -2.55 19.34 -6.67
CA PRO A 189 -1.38 19.64 -7.52
C PRO A 189 -0.16 20.19 -6.77
N GLY A 190 -0.32 20.61 -5.51
CA GLY A 190 0.78 21.04 -4.65
C GLY A 190 1.54 19.90 -3.97
N ALA A 191 1.04 18.66 -4.01
CA ALA A 191 1.67 17.52 -3.34
C ALA A 191 3.06 17.16 -3.89
N LEU A 192 3.35 17.51 -5.15
CA LEU A 192 4.67 17.40 -5.76
C LEU A 192 5.01 18.71 -6.52
N LYS A 193 6.22 19.20 -6.32
CA LYS A 193 6.70 20.38 -7.04
C LYS A 193 7.10 20.03 -8.47
N VAL A 194 6.46 20.66 -9.45
CA VAL A 194 6.86 20.58 -10.87
C VAL A 194 7.98 21.57 -11.10
N ARG A 195 9.00 21.21 -11.89
CA ARG A 195 10.12 22.08 -12.22
C ARG A 195 9.65 23.32 -12.99
N ASP A 196 10.21 24.48 -12.68
CA ASP A 196 9.80 25.75 -13.27
C ASP A 196 9.97 25.77 -14.79
N GLU A 197 10.98 25.09 -15.32
CA GLU A 197 11.25 24.95 -16.76
C GLU A 197 10.10 24.20 -17.48
N VAL A 198 9.53 23.19 -16.82
CA VAL A 198 8.39 22.42 -17.36
C VAL A 198 7.12 23.28 -17.35
N LEU A 199 6.92 24.05 -16.28
CA LEU A 199 5.80 24.98 -16.19
C LEU A 199 5.90 26.10 -17.24
N ALA A 200 7.09 26.65 -17.46
CA ALA A 200 7.34 27.68 -18.46
C ALA A 200 7.07 27.18 -19.89
N ALA A 201 7.48 25.93 -20.19
CA ALA A 201 7.26 25.32 -21.51
C ALA A 201 5.76 25.02 -21.81
N ARG A 202 4.91 25.00 -20.80
CA ARG A 202 3.45 24.78 -20.94
C ARG A 202 2.63 26.07 -21.03
N ARG A 203 3.23 27.23 -20.78
CA ARG A 203 2.52 28.50 -20.97
C ARG A 203 2.29 28.77 -22.46
N PRO A 204 1.04 29.03 -22.88
CA PRO A 204 0.80 29.46 -24.26
C PRO A 204 1.54 30.77 -24.48
N PRO A 205 2.03 31.02 -25.74
CA PRO A 205 2.65 32.29 -26.08
C PRO A 205 1.66 33.44 -25.78
N PRO A 206 2.16 34.62 -25.37
CA PRO A 206 1.31 35.78 -25.17
C PRO A 206 0.50 36.03 -26.44
N ARG A 207 -0.79 36.22 -26.30
CA ARG A 207 -1.65 36.64 -27.42
C ARG A 207 -1.24 38.06 -27.75
N GLU A 208 -0.73 38.26 -28.96
CA GLU A 208 -0.53 39.59 -29.58
C GLU A 208 -1.87 40.28 -29.84
#